data_1e73316b803ca0e7da335a35e478934a
#
_entry.id   1e73316b803ca0e7da335a35e478934a
#
_cell.length_a   1.000
_cell.length_b   1.000
_cell.length_c   1.000
_cell.angle_alpha   90.00
_cell.angle_beta   90.00
_cell.angle_gamma   90.00
#
_symmetry.space_group_name_H-M   'P 1'
#
loop_
_entity.id
_entity.type
_entity.pdbx_description
1 polymer ?
#
loop_
_entity_poly.entity_id
_entity_poly.type
_entity_poly.pdbx_seq_one_letter_code
_entity_poly.pdbx_strand_id
1 'polypeptide(L)'
;MAVPAQLHSIIFSFILLLLSLFDTSLSQPQTPSPAPAPPPPSDSCNGIFLSYNYTGGHAIPPTDPTNQAYRFESTLTVLNNGRHELKSWRAFVGFQHQELLVSASNAVLADGSSFPAEAGNGTVLAGFPIIDLKSAVETAGDRAQMEVRVGLVGTQFGVGAPDVPMPLNISLVNDGYSCLNATNEGNNVMHVCCIQDDLNSDSNNGVNDEFLARQEGDLVIMYDVIRAYSDNYWAQVSISIHNPLGRLDKWQLSFDWMREEFIYAMRGAYPYVVDTTDCIFGRQGQHYKEMDFSQVLNCERRPTIVDLPPTRANDSILGRIPFCCRNGTILPPLMDPSKSISSFNMQVYKMPPDLNRTELVPPQNWKIKGAMNPEYECGSPIRVTPSQFPDPSGLPSATASIASWQVVCNITQSKQAVPRCCVSYSAFFNDSAIPCNTCACGCNSNPSQTCSATE
;
A
#
# COMPACT_ATOMS: atom_id res chain seq x y z
N MET A 1 -83.55 -38.44 -50.60
CA MET A 1 -82.47 -37.80 -51.43
C MET A 1 -81.52 -37.13 -50.52
N ALA A 2 -80.37 -37.68 -50.31
CA ALA A 2 -79.35 -37.16 -49.41
C ALA A 2 -78.48 -36.11 -50.16
N VAL A 3 -78.47 -34.91 -49.64
CA VAL A 3 -77.59 -33.82 -50.08
C VAL A 3 -76.17 -34.15 -49.60
N PRO A 4 -75.14 -34.11 -50.39
CA PRO A 4 -73.81 -34.52 -50.00
C PRO A 4 -73.19 -33.52 -48.98
N ALA A 5 -72.60 -34.05 -47.93
CA ALA A 5 -71.99 -33.30 -46.77
C ALA A 5 -70.83 -32.35 -47.22
N GLN A 6 -70.36 -32.41 -48.42
CA GLN A 6 -69.29 -31.54 -48.95
C GLN A 6 -69.70 -30.11 -49.22
N LEU A 7 -71.00 -29.85 -49.48
CA LEU A 7 -71.48 -28.51 -49.80
C LEU A 7 -71.56 -27.62 -48.55
N HIS A 8 -71.79 -28.22 -47.39
CA HIS A 8 -71.82 -27.47 -46.11
C HIS A 8 -70.44 -27.03 -45.64
N SER A 9 -69.40 -27.82 -45.91
CA SER A 9 -68.04 -27.50 -45.55
C SER A 9 -67.49 -26.29 -46.34
N ILE A 10 -67.87 -26.15 -47.61
CA ILE A 10 -67.40 -25.06 -48.50
C ILE A 10 -68.11 -23.74 -48.10
N ILE A 11 -69.38 -23.79 -47.77
CA ILE A 11 -70.14 -22.61 -47.34
C ILE A 11 -69.64 -22.10 -45.97
N PHE A 12 -69.34 -23.00 -45.06
CA PHE A 12 -68.81 -22.61 -43.73
C PHE A 12 -67.40 -22.02 -43.82
N SER A 13 -66.57 -22.50 -44.71
CA SER A 13 -65.24 -21.95 -44.96
C SER A 13 -65.30 -20.56 -45.63
N PHE A 14 -66.27 -20.32 -46.53
CA PHE A 14 -66.43 -19.01 -47.15
C PHE A 14 -67.03 -17.97 -46.21
N ILE A 15 -67.89 -18.35 -45.27
CA ILE A 15 -68.46 -17.45 -44.24
C ILE A 15 -67.36 -17.07 -43.21
N LEU A 16 -66.45 -18.00 -42.84
CA LEU A 16 -65.31 -17.70 -41.99
C LEU A 16 -64.26 -16.79 -42.68
N LEU A 17 -64.11 -16.91 -43.98
CA LEU A 17 -63.19 -16.06 -44.77
C LEU A 17 -63.77 -14.64 -44.96
N LEU A 18 -65.08 -14.49 -45.09
CA LEU A 18 -65.76 -13.20 -45.19
C LEU A 18 -65.88 -12.46 -43.84
N LEU A 19 -65.87 -13.17 -42.70
CA LEU A 19 -65.84 -12.56 -41.37
C LEU A 19 -64.46 -12.03 -40.96
N SER A 20 -63.41 -12.52 -41.59
CA SER A 20 -62.04 -12.03 -41.38
C SER A 20 -61.68 -10.78 -42.12
N LEU A 21 -62.58 -10.28 -43.05
CA LEU A 21 -62.36 -9.09 -43.85
C LEU A 21 -63.02 -7.83 -43.30
N PHE A 22 -63.76 -7.94 -42.19
CA PHE A 22 -64.42 -6.80 -41.53
C PHE A 22 -63.80 -6.53 -40.14
N ASP A 23 -62.44 -6.66 -39.96
CA ASP A 23 -61.77 -5.99 -38.87
C ASP A 23 -61.63 -4.50 -39.24
N THR A 24 -62.68 -3.77 -39.00
CA THR A 24 -62.62 -2.33 -38.86
C THR A 24 -61.76 -2.05 -37.65
N SER A 25 -60.52 -1.71 -37.87
CA SER A 25 -59.63 -1.17 -36.85
C SER A 25 -60.28 0.13 -36.34
N LEU A 26 -61.02 0.03 -35.24
CA LEU A 26 -61.29 1.14 -34.35
C LEU A 26 -59.92 1.57 -33.80
N SER A 27 -59.36 2.64 -34.34
CA SER A 27 -58.21 3.32 -33.76
C SER A 27 -58.60 3.75 -32.33
N GLN A 28 -58.27 2.95 -31.37
CA GLN A 28 -58.25 3.44 -29.98
C GLN A 28 -57.23 4.60 -29.95
N PRO A 29 -57.53 5.73 -29.32
CA PRO A 29 -56.53 6.73 -29.06
C PRO A 29 -55.43 6.06 -28.22
N GLN A 30 -54.24 5.89 -28.82
CA GLN A 30 -53.06 5.46 -28.09
C GLN A 30 -52.80 6.52 -27.01
N THR A 31 -53.09 6.20 -25.78
CA THR A 31 -52.48 6.88 -24.64
C THR A 31 -50.99 6.86 -24.88
N PRO A 32 -50.28 7.98 -24.87
CA PRO A 32 -48.84 7.99 -25.04
C PRO A 32 -48.25 7.02 -24.03
N SER A 33 -47.46 6.03 -24.50
CA SER A 33 -46.70 5.13 -23.66
C SER A 33 -45.91 5.99 -22.65
N PRO A 34 -46.01 5.75 -21.36
CA PRO A 34 -45.21 6.50 -20.40
C PRO A 34 -43.74 6.45 -20.89
N ALA A 35 -43.09 7.62 -20.91
CA ALA A 35 -41.70 7.71 -21.27
C ALA A 35 -40.92 6.69 -20.43
N PRO A 36 -39.95 5.92 -21.01
CA PRO A 36 -39.16 4.99 -20.24
C PRO A 36 -38.55 5.72 -19.05
N ALA A 37 -38.66 5.11 -17.88
CA ALA A 37 -38.05 5.67 -16.67
C ALA A 37 -36.54 5.95 -16.96
N PRO A 38 -36.00 7.04 -16.45
CA PRO A 38 -34.59 7.33 -16.62
C PRO A 38 -33.78 6.13 -16.07
N PRO A 39 -32.68 5.75 -16.75
CA PRO A 39 -31.82 4.67 -16.27
C PRO A 39 -31.34 4.97 -14.85
N PRO A 40 -31.13 3.95 -14.01
CA PRO A 40 -30.63 4.14 -12.68
C PRO A 40 -29.25 4.86 -12.73
N PRO A 41 -28.91 5.67 -11.71
CA PRO A 41 -27.67 6.45 -11.69
C PRO A 41 -26.42 5.63 -11.92
N SER A 42 -26.40 4.36 -11.49
CA SER A 42 -25.30 3.41 -11.74
C SER A 42 -25.05 3.15 -13.22
N ASP A 43 -26.11 3.08 -14.02
CA ASP A 43 -26.01 2.72 -15.43
C ASP A 43 -25.60 3.92 -16.32
N SER A 44 -25.70 5.12 -15.77
CA SER A 44 -25.21 6.34 -16.44
C SER A 44 -23.72 6.65 -16.19
N CYS A 45 -23.06 5.93 -15.27
CA CYS A 45 -21.66 6.08 -14.95
C CYS A 45 -20.78 5.17 -15.82
N ASN A 46 -19.95 5.74 -16.68
CA ASN A 46 -19.01 5.01 -17.54
C ASN A 46 -17.63 4.81 -16.87
N GLY A 47 -17.57 4.71 -15.58
CA GLY A 47 -16.36 4.57 -14.78
C GLY A 47 -16.63 3.78 -13.52
N ILE A 48 -16.07 4.23 -12.42
CA ILE A 48 -16.27 3.62 -11.11
C ILE A 48 -17.42 4.35 -10.42
N PHE A 49 -18.50 3.61 -10.17
CA PHE A 49 -19.64 4.13 -9.43
C PHE A 49 -19.51 3.78 -7.96
N LEU A 50 -19.53 4.78 -7.09
CA LEU A 50 -19.57 4.64 -5.65
C LEU A 50 -20.93 5.05 -5.14
N SER A 51 -21.50 4.26 -4.22
CA SER A 51 -22.75 4.60 -3.55
C SER A 51 -22.67 4.24 -2.08
N TYR A 52 -22.94 5.22 -1.24
CA TYR A 52 -23.10 5.04 0.21
C TYR A 52 -24.58 5.05 0.55
N ASN A 53 -25.08 4.00 1.20
CA ASN A 53 -26.46 3.86 1.61
C ASN A 53 -26.53 3.63 3.13
N TYR A 54 -27.09 4.60 3.84
CA TYR A 54 -27.40 4.43 5.25
C TYR A 54 -28.62 3.49 5.41
N THR A 55 -28.45 2.41 6.13
CA THR A 55 -29.49 1.36 6.28
C THR A 55 -30.25 1.46 7.57
N GLY A 56 -29.65 2.00 8.64
CA GLY A 56 -30.35 2.18 9.91
C GLY A 56 -29.41 2.45 11.08
N GLY A 57 -30.02 2.75 12.22
CA GLY A 57 -29.30 2.99 13.47
C GLY A 57 -30.24 3.14 14.67
N HIS A 58 -29.67 3.06 15.86
CA HIS A 58 -30.39 3.23 17.12
C HIS A 58 -29.48 3.78 18.21
N ALA A 59 -30.09 4.42 19.23
CA ALA A 59 -29.35 4.91 20.39
C ALA A 59 -28.74 3.76 21.19
N ILE A 60 -27.48 3.94 21.60
CA ILE A 60 -26.75 2.96 22.42
C ILE A 60 -26.92 3.33 23.89
N PRO A 61 -27.38 2.42 24.76
CA PRO A 61 -27.46 2.66 26.22
C PRO A 61 -26.02 2.84 26.81
N PRO A 62 -25.84 3.70 27.85
CA PRO A 62 -26.85 4.49 28.52
C PRO A 62 -27.31 5.71 27.71
N THR A 63 -28.56 6.16 27.94
CA THR A 63 -29.07 7.38 27.32
C THR A 63 -28.39 8.59 27.93
N ASP A 64 -27.71 9.38 27.12
CA ASP A 64 -27.07 10.62 27.52
C ASP A 64 -27.69 11.81 26.76
N PRO A 65 -28.35 12.76 27.46
CA PRO A 65 -28.99 13.90 26.80
C PRO A 65 -28.00 14.86 26.11
N THR A 66 -26.74 14.81 26.48
CA THR A 66 -25.72 15.76 26.01
C THR A 66 -24.83 15.17 24.91
N ASN A 67 -24.53 13.88 24.98
CA ASN A 67 -23.62 13.21 24.05
C ASN A 67 -24.08 11.76 23.77
N GLN A 68 -25.32 11.62 23.28
CA GLN A 68 -25.88 10.33 22.95
C GLN A 68 -25.12 9.65 21.82
N ALA A 69 -24.60 8.46 22.07
CA ALA A 69 -24.02 7.59 21.08
C ALA A 69 -25.13 6.83 20.30
N TYR A 70 -24.97 6.74 19.00
CA TYR A 70 -25.87 6.00 18.11
C TYR A 70 -25.07 4.95 17.33
N ARG A 71 -25.57 3.72 17.32
CA ARG A 71 -25.15 2.72 16.36
C ARG A 71 -25.63 3.13 14.98
N PHE A 72 -24.80 3.01 13.95
CA PHE A 72 -25.19 3.12 12.56
C PHE A 72 -24.79 1.89 11.77
N GLU A 73 -25.57 1.59 10.76
CA GLU A 73 -25.32 0.58 9.76
C GLU A 73 -25.46 1.20 8.37
N SER A 74 -24.51 0.94 7.50
CA SER A 74 -24.53 1.44 6.13
C SER A 74 -23.83 0.47 5.18
N THR A 75 -24.07 0.65 3.89
CA THR A 75 -23.42 -0.12 2.83
C THR A 75 -22.73 0.85 1.86
N LEU A 76 -21.43 0.67 1.67
CA LEU A 76 -20.70 1.30 0.58
C LEU A 76 -20.58 0.31 -0.56
N THR A 77 -21.09 0.66 -1.73
CA THR A 77 -20.96 -0.12 -2.96
C THR A 77 -19.90 0.50 -3.85
N VAL A 78 -18.99 -0.31 -4.35
CA VAL A 78 -18.01 0.05 -5.38
C VAL A 78 -18.30 -0.81 -6.60
N LEU A 79 -18.66 -0.19 -7.72
CA LEU A 79 -19.02 -0.87 -8.96
C LEU A 79 -18.15 -0.37 -10.12
N ASN A 80 -17.49 -1.27 -10.80
CA ASN A 80 -16.67 -0.95 -11.96
C ASN A 80 -17.47 -1.10 -13.27
N ASN A 81 -18.06 -0.02 -13.74
CA ASN A 81 -18.68 0.08 -15.07
C ASN A 81 -17.69 0.54 -16.16
N GLY A 82 -16.44 0.77 -15.79
CA GLY A 82 -15.38 1.17 -16.72
C GLY A 82 -14.97 0.07 -17.69
N ARG A 83 -14.09 0.45 -18.61
CA ARG A 83 -13.57 -0.46 -19.65
C ARG A 83 -12.39 -1.30 -19.19
N HIS A 84 -11.75 -0.91 -18.09
CA HIS A 84 -10.53 -1.51 -17.56
C HIS A 84 -10.76 -2.05 -16.16
N GLU A 85 -10.01 -3.07 -15.79
CA GLU A 85 -10.00 -3.62 -14.44
C GLU A 85 -9.56 -2.53 -13.44
N LEU A 86 -10.31 -2.37 -12.36
CA LEU A 86 -9.91 -1.53 -11.24
C LEU A 86 -9.08 -2.36 -10.26
N LYS A 87 -7.78 -2.11 -10.23
CA LYS A 87 -6.85 -2.81 -9.33
C LYS A 87 -6.76 -2.12 -7.99
N SER A 88 -6.71 -2.92 -6.93
CA SER A 88 -6.50 -2.46 -5.54
C SER A 88 -7.38 -1.27 -5.19
N TRP A 89 -8.70 -1.44 -5.35
CA TRP A 89 -9.64 -0.34 -5.16
C TRP A 89 -9.54 0.26 -3.75
N ARG A 90 -9.60 1.58 -3.70
CA ARG A 90 -9.60 2.36 -2.46
C ARG A 90 -10.65 3.44 -2.55
N ALA A 91 -11.53 3.50 -1.56
CA ALA A 91 -12.61 4.47 -1.49
C ALA A 91 -12.51 5.29 -0.20
N PHE A 92 -12.58 6.60 -0.33
CA PHE A 92 -12.66 7.51 0.80
C PHE A 92 -14.14 7.76 1.19
N VAL A 93 -14.40 7.75 2.49
CA VAL A 93 -15.68 8.16 3.07
C VAL A 93 -15.41 9.29 4.04
N GLY A 94 -15.92 10.47 3.74
CA GLY A 94 -15.75 11.69 4.53
C GLY A 94 -16.76 11.73 5.67
N PHE A 95 -16.47 11.07 6.76
CA PHE A 95 -17.30 11.10 7.97
C PHE A 95 -17.26 12.49 8.63
N GLN A 96 -18.27 12.82 9.43
CA GLN A 96 -18.42 14.14 10.07
C GLN A 96 -19.07 14.12 11.46
N HIS A 97 -19.46 12.94 11.96
CA HIS A 97 -20.20 12.77 13.22
C HIS A 97 -19.39 12.00 14.25
N GLN A 98 -18.06 12.22 14.30
CA GLN A 98 -17.12 11.57 15.21
C GLN A 98 -17.25 10.04 15.17
N GLU A 99 -17.35 9.48 13.95
CA GLU A 99 -17.61 8.07 13.75
C GLU A 99 -16.45 7.22 14.27
N LEU A 100 -16.82 6.18 15.03
CA LEU A 100 -15.97 5.06 15.39
C LEU A 100 -16.45 3.85 14.57
N LEU A 101 -15.65 3.41 13.60
CA LEU A 101 -15.95 2.19 12.85
C LEU A 101 -15.63 0.97 13.69
N VAL A 102 -16.63 0.14 13.96
CA VAL A 102 -16.50 -1.08 14.76
C VAL A 102 -16.14 -2.27 13.89
N SER A 103 -16.69 -2.33 12.68
CA SER A 103 -16.38 -3.37 11.71
C SER A 103 -16.69 -2.94 10.29
N ALA A 104 -15.99 -3.55 9.33
CA ALA A 104 -16.31 -3.51 7.91
C ALA A 104 -16.30 -4.94 7.36
N SER A 105 -17.27 -5.28 6.50
CA SER A 105 -17.23 -6.49 5.70
C SER A 105 -16.64 -6.17 4.33
N ASN A 106 -15.88 -7.10 3.76
CA ASN A 106 -15.27 -6.97 2.42
C ASN A 106 -14.33 -5.76 2.23
N ALA A 107 -13.88 -5.15 3.34
CA ALA A 107 -12.89 -4.08 3.31
C ALA A 107 -12.04 -4.07 4.58
N VAL A 108 -10.89 -3.42 4.48
CA VAL A 108 -9.98 -3.08 5.58
C VAL A 108 -9.67 -1.58 5.50
N LEU A 109 -9.16 -1.02 6.61
CA LEU A 109 -8.66 0.36 6.59
C LEU A 109 -7.36 0.44 5.80
N ALA A 110 -7.27 1.39 4.89
CA ALA A 110 -6.13 1.50 3.98
C ALA A 110 -4.82 1.91 4.68
N ASP A 111 -4.91 2.47 5.89
CA ASP A 111 -3.75 2.79 6.73
C ASP A 111 -3.20 1.59 7.50
N GLY A 112 -3.86 0.43 7.40
CA GLY A 112 -3.48 -0.81 8.09
C GLY A 112 -3.93 -0.87 9.55
N SER A 113 -4.69 0.10 10.06
CA SER A 113 -5.25 0.04 11.41
C SER A 113 -6.33 -1.04 11.53
N SER A 114 -6.51 -1.55 12.75
CA SER A 114 -7.54 -2.55 13.04
C SER A 114 -8.83 -1.91 13.50
N PHE A 115 -9.96 -2.60 13.29
CA PHE A 115 -11.22 -2.21 13.92
C PHE A 115 -11.25 -2.63 15.41
N PRO A 116 -11.86 -1.83 16.29
CA PRO A 116 -12.49 -0.54 16.06
C PRO A 116 -11.49 0.59 15.81
N ALA A 117 -11.85 1.55 14.94
CA ALA A 117 -10.99 2.66 14.57
C ALA A 117 -11.78 3.98 14.50
N GLU A 118 -11.19 5.05 15.00
CA GLU A 118 -11.74 6.39 14.87
C GLU A 118 -11.64 6.85 13.41
N ALA A 119 -12.77 7.30 12.88
CA ALA A 119 -12.90 7.74 11.50
C ALA A 119 -13.54 9.14 11.40
N GLY A 120 -13.49 9.93 12.47
CA GLY A 120 -14.23 11.18 12.61
C GLY A 120 -13.93 12.26 11.58
N ASN A 121 -12.80 12.20 10.88
CA ASN A 121 -12.45 13.11 9.77
C ASN A 121 -12.53 12.43 8.40
N GLY A 122 -13.15 11.25 8.35
CA GLY A 122 -13.16 10.38 7.19
C GLY A 122 -11.99 9.38 7.18
N THR A 123 -12.16 8.34 6.41
CA THR A 123 -11.16 7.28 6.27
C THR A 123 -11.17 6.68 4.87
N VAL A 124 -10.09 6.00 4.52
CA VAL A 124 -9.98 5.26 3.26
C VAL A 124 -10.18 3.77 3.54
N LEU A 125 -11.12 3.19 2.84
CA LEU A 125 -11.38 1.75 2.82
C LEU A 125 -10.72 1.12 1.60
N ALA A 126 -10.12 -0.04 1.77
CA ALA A 126 -9.49 -0.81 0.71
C ALA A 126 -10.08 -2.22 0.67
N GLY A 127 -10.15 -2.81 -0.51
CA GLY A 127 -10.78 -4.12 -0.74
C GLY A 127 -10.06 -5.27 -0.05
N PHE A 128 -10.86 -6.14 0.59
CA PHE A 128 -10.42 -7.42 1.11
C PHE A 128 -11.62 -8.31 1.45
N PRO A 129 -11.71 -9.58 0.98
CA PRO A 129 -10.75 -10.29 0.13
C PRO A 129 -10.82 -9.91 -1.37
N ILE A 130 -11.85 -9.17 -1.80
CA ILE A 130 -12.02 -8.73 -3.19
C ILE A 130 -11.24 -7.43 -3.36
N ILE A 131 -10.03 -7.57 -3.88
CA ILE A 131 -9.07 -6.47 -4.03
C ILE A 131 -9.27 -5.75 -5.36
N ASP A 132 -9.50 -6.52 -6.42
CA ASP A 132 -9.64 -6.04 -7.78
C ASP A 132 -11.07 -6.22 -8.28
N LEU A 133 -11.57 -5.28 -9.06
CA LEU A 133 -12.89 -5.34 -9.68
C LEU A 133 -12.73 -5.41 -11.19
N LYS A 134 -13.23 -6.48 -11.79
CA LYS A 134 -13.22 -6.68 -13.24
C LYS A 134 -14.05 -5.62 -13.94
N SER A 135 -13.71 -5.34 -15.20
CA SER A 135 -14.48 -4.41 -16.02
C SER A 135 -15.76 -5.05 -16.54
N ALA A 136 -16.71 -4.20 -16.94
CA ALA A 136 -17.93 -4.66 -17.60
C ALA A 136 -17.65 -5.43 -18.90
N VAL A 137 -16.58 -5.07 -19.61
CA VAL A 137 -16.17 -5.71 -20.87
C VAL A 137 -15.61 -7.12 -20.63
N GLU A 138 -14.75 -7.27 -19.61
CA GLU A 138 -14.11 -8.57 -19.30
C GLU A 138 -15.09 -9.60 -18.75
N THR A 139 -16.14 -9.14 -18.08
CA THR A 139 -17.14 -10.01 -17.43
C THR A 139 -18.43 -10.17 -18.22
N ALA A 140 -18.54 -9.51 -19.38
CA ALA A 140 -19.80 -9.41 -20.12
C ALA A 140 -20.97 -8.90 -19.24
N GLY A 141 -20.65 -8.01 -18.29
CA GLY A 141 -21.63 -7.40 -17.40
C GLY A 141 -21.99 -8.23 -16.14
N ASP A 142 -21.21 -9.25 -15.81
CA ASP A 142 -21.43 -10.02 -14.57
C ASP A 142 -21.09 -9.16 -13.34
N ARG A 143 -22.12 -8.65 -12.68
CA ARG A 143 -21.98 -7.78 -11.50
C ARG A 143 -21.27 -8.45 -10.32
N ALA A 144 -21.28 -9.76 -10.20
CA ALA A 144 -20.61 -10.46 -9.10
C ALA A 144 -19.07 -10.28 -9.13
N GLN A 145 -18.50 -9.97 -10.30
CA GLN A 145 -17.07 -9.72 -10.48
C GLN A 145 -16.74 -8.23 -10.60
N MET A 146 -17.73 -7.39 -10.87
CA MET A 146 -17.60 -5.96 -11.07
C MET A 146 -17.88 -5.15 -9.82
N GLU A 147 -18.60 -5.71 -8.84
CA GLU A 147 -19.16 -5.01 -7.70
C GLU A 147 -18.69 -5.62 -6.38
N VAL A 148 -18.36 -4.75 -5.43
CA VAL A 148 -18.19 -5.13 -4.04
C VAL A 148 -19.10 -4.28 -3.17
N ARG A 149 -19.72 -4.92 -2.17
CA ARG A 149 -20.53 -4.26 -1.14
C ARG A 149 -19.83 -4.38 0.19
N VAL A 150 -19.52 -3.24 0.77
CA VAL A 150 -18.87 -3.09 2.07
C VAL A 150 -19.94 -2.75 3.09
N GLY A 151 -20.25 -3.68 3.98
CA GLY A 151 -21.12 -3.40 5.12
C GLY A 151 -20.31 -2.72 6.23
N LEU A 152 -20.73 -1.53 6.63
CA LEU A 152 -20.12 -0.75 7.70
C LEU A 152 -21.00 -0.74 8.93
N VAL A 153 -20.40 -0.98 10.08
CA VAL A 153 -21.05 -0.87 11.39
C VAL A 153 -20.18 0.02 12.27
N GLY A 154 -20.78 1.00 12.89
CA GLY A 154 -20.06 1.91 13.75
C GLY A 154 -20.91 2.64 14.77
N THR A 155 -20.28 3.51 15.51
CA THR A 155 -20.89 4.44 16.45
C THR A 155 -20.66 5.87 15.96
N GLN A 156 -21.64 6.73 16.13
CA GLN A 156 -21.61 8.16 15.81
C GLN A 156 -22.24 8.97 16.92
N PHE A 157 -21.95 10.27 16.96
CA PHE A 157 -22.40 11.17 18.00
C PHE A 157 -23.09 12.40 17.40
N GLY A 158 -24.05 12.95 18.14
CA GLY A 158 -24.71 14.20 17.77
C GLY A 158 -25.76 14.10 16.68
N VAL A 159 -26.08 12.90 16.19
CA VAL A 159 -27.10 12.65 15.16
C VAL A 159 -28.00 11.53 15.60
N GLY A 160 -29.29 11.83 15.73
CA GLY A 160 -30.31 10.85 16.09
C GLY A 160 -31.58 11.06 15.29
N ALA A 161 -32.46 10.05 15.30
CA ALA A 161 -33.74 10.13 14.61
C ALA A 161 -34.52 11.40 15.00
N PRO A 162 -35.18 12.12 14.03
CA PRO A 162 -35.39 11.69 12.64
C PRO A 162 -34.28 11.97 11.65
N ASP A 163 -33.17 12.58 12.07
CA ASP A 163 -32.09 12.93 11.16
C ASP A 163 -31.32 11.68 10.72
N VAL A 164 -30.94 11.65 9.44
CA VAL A 164 -30.16 10.56 8.85
C VAL A 164 -28.71 11.05 8.68
N PRO A 165 -27.76 10.43 9.37
CA PRO A 165 -26.35 10.84 9.26
C PRO A 165 -25.78 10.37 7.92
N MET A 166 -25.46 11.33 7.08
CA MET A 166 -24.79 11.10 5.81
C MET A 166 -23.34 11.53 5.88
N PRO A 167 -22.42 10.87 5.16
CA PRO A 167 -21.07 11.37 5.01
C PRO A 167 -21.07 12.74 4.30
N LEU A 168 -20.01 13.52 4.49
CA LEU A 168 -19.83 14.79 3.80
C LEU A 168 -19.56 14.58 2.30
N ASN A 169 -18.76 13.56 1.99
CA ASN A 169 -18.46 13.15 0.61
C ASN A 169 -17.98 11.70 0.57
N ILE A 170 -18.00 11.14 -0.63
CA ILE A 170 -17.37 9.85 -0.97
C ILE A 170 -16.58 10.05 -2.25
N SER A 171 -15.44 9.37 -2.39
CA SER A 171 -14.61 9.44 -3.59
C SER A 171 -13.75 8.19 -3.76
N LEU A 172 -13.35 7.90 -4.99
CA LEU A 172 -12.29 6.93 -5.27
C LEU A 172 -10.93 7.64 -5.08
N VAL A 173 -9.98 6.97 -4.44
CA VAL A 173 -8.61 7.49 -4.21
C VAL A 173 -7.54 6.73 -4.98
N ASN A 174 -7.95 5.97 -5.99
CA ASN A 174 -7.03 5.37 -6.95
C ASN A 174 -6.50 6.45 -7.91
N ASP A 175 -5.20 6.38 -8.20
CA ASP A 175 -4.56 7.28 -9.15
C ASP A 175 -5.15 7.13 -10.56
N GLY A 176 -5.20 8.24 -11.32
CA GLY A 176 -5.74 8.25 -12.67
C GLY A 176 -7.26 8.22 -12.76
N TYR A 177 -7.96 8.57 -11.67
CA TYR A 177 -9.41 8.72 -11.64
C TYR A 177 -9.81 10.05 -11.05
N SER A 178 -10.72 10.75 -11.73
CA SER A 178 -11.33 12.00 -11.26
C SER A 178 -12.79 11.75 -10.91
N CYS A 179 -13.20 12.13 -9.71
CA CYS A 179 -14.58 11.97 -9.26
C CYS A 179 -15.36 13.26 -9.47
N LEU A 180 -16.58 13.14 -9.96
CA LEU A 180 -17.57 14.23 -9.97
C LEU A 180 -17.99 14.60 -8.54
N ASN A 181 -18.73 15.69 -8.39
CA ASN A 181 -19.30 16.00 -7.08
C ASN A 181 -20.29 14.90 -6.66
N ALA A 182 -20.21 14.49 -5.41
CA ALA A 182 -21.15 13.53 -4.84
C ALA A 182 -22.55 14.14 -4.83
N THR A 183 -23.55 13.35 -5.17
CA THR A 183 -24.98 13.72 -5.21
C THR A 183 -25.78 12.88 -4.25
N ASN A 184 -26.71 13.51 -3.55
CA ASN A 184 -27.63 12.82 -2.64
C ASN A 184 -28.91 12.43 -3.38
N GLU A 185 -29.32 11.19 -3.21
CA GLU A 185 -30.60 10.67 -3.69
C GLU A 185 -31.49 10.36 -2.47
N GLY A 186 -32.50 11.18 -2.26
CA GLY A 186 -33.28 11.14 -1.02
C GLY A 186 -32.45 11.55 0.21
N ASN A 187 -32.78 10.96 1.37
CA ASN A 187 -32.14 11.33 2.64
C ASN A 187 -31.08 10.32 3.11
N ASN A 188 -30.93 9.19 2.46
CA ASN A 188 -30.12 8.06 2.95
C ASN A 188 -29.14 7.49 1.93
N VAL A 189 -29.10 8.01 0.71
CA VAL A 189 -28.18 7.55 -0.32
C VAL A 189 -27.34 8.71 -0.85
N MET A 190 -26.05 8.51 -0.95
CA MET A 190 -25.10 9.39 -1.63
C MET A 190 -24.37 8.59 -2.70
N HIS A 191 -24.21 9.14 -3.89
CA HIS A 191 -23.47 8.50 -4.95
C HIS A 191 -22.55 9.44 -5.69
N VAL A 192 -21.51 8.89 -6.31
CA VAL A 192 -20.55 9.61 -7.14
C VAL A 192 -20.08 8.72 -8.29
N CYS A 193 -19.85 9.32 -9.44
CA CYS A 193 -19.19 8.69 -10.58
C CYS A 193 -17.75 9.19 -10.67
N CYS A 194 -16.80 8.28 -10.69
CA CYS A 194 -15.38 8.56 -10.89
C CYS A 194 -14.97 8.01 -12.26
N ILE A 195 -14.58 8.90 -13.16
CA ILE A 195 -14.14 8.53 -14.52
C ILE A 195 -12.63 8.46 -14.56
N GLN A 196 -12.13 7.53 -15.35
CA GLN A 196 -10.71 7.49 -15.65
C GLN A 196 -10.32 8.75 -16.40
N ASP A 197 -9.26 9.40 -15.98
CA ASP A 197 -8.74 10.59 -16.66
C ASP A 197 -8.37 10.19 -18.08
N ASP A 198 -9.02 10.83 -19.08
CA ASP A 198 -8.76 10.54 -20.48
C ASP A 198 -7.29 10.84 -20.78
N LEU A 199 -6.51 9.80 -20.97
CA LEU A 199 -5.18 9.86 -21.60
C LEU A 199 -5.36 10.16 -23.12
N ASN A 200 -6.15 11.17 -23.46
CA ASN A 200 -6.22 11.75 -24.80
C ASN A 200 -5.24 12.91 -24.90
N SER A 201 -3.99 12.57 -24.80
CA SER A 201 -2.95 13.25 -25.55
C SER A 201 -1.97 12.16 -25.97
N ASP A 202 -1.77 12.05 -27.29
CA ASP A 202 -0.63 11.39 -27.89
C ASP A 202 0.65 11.91 -27.22
N SER A 203 0.98 11.35 -26.11
CA SER A 203 2.31 11.34 -25.58
C SER A 203 2.57 9.90 -25.14
N ASN A 204 3.53 9.28 -25.80
CA ASN A 204 4.34 8.18 -25.28
C ASN A 204 5.00 8.61 -23.95
N ASN A 205 4.17 8.84 -22.95
CA ASN A 205 4.57 8.95 -21.56
C ASN A 205 3.85 7.81 -20.87
N GLY A 206 4.52 6.65 -20.86
CA GLY A 206 4.37 5.74 -19.74
C GLY A 206 4.34 6.60 -18.47
N VAL A 207 3.54 6.20 -17.49
CA VAL A 207 3.56 6.80 -16.16
C VAL A 207 5.01 7.19 -15.90
N ASN A 208 5.30 8.47 -16.01
CA ASN A 208 6.56 9.01 -15.54
C ASN A 208 6.47 8.88 -14.03
N ASP A 209 6.81 7.69 -13.52
CA ASP A 209 7.42 7.57 -12.22
C ASP A 209 8.63 8.50 -12.32
N GLU A 210 8.47 9.73 -11.88
CA GLU A 210 9.50 10.75 -11.97
C GLU A 210 10.61 10.30 -11.01
N PHE A 211 11.54 9.52 -11.57
CA PHE A 211 12.71 9.08 -10.84
C PHE A 211 13.52 10.31 -10.47
N LEU A 212 13.65 10.53 -9.19
CA LEU A 212 14.52 11.59 -8.71
C LEU A 212 15.99 11.20 -8.96
N ALA A 213 16.79 12.20 -9.24
CA ALA A 213 18.23 11.99 -9.34
C ALA A 213 18.79 11.45 -8.03
N ARG A 214 19.70 10.49 -8.12
CA ARG A 214 20.41 9.98 -6.93
C ARG A 214 21.13 11.12 -6.24
N GLN A 215 20.96 11.17 -4.93
CA GLN A 215 21.56 12.20 -4.07
C GLN A 215 22.85 11.67 -3.45
N GLU A 216 23.76 12.56 -3.15
CA GLU A 216 24.96 12.26 -2.39
C GLU A 216 24.73 12.56 -0.91
N GLY A 217 25.44 11.83 -0.05
CA GLY A 217 25.37 12.00 1.40
C GLY A 217 26.53 11.27 2.07
N ASP A 218 26.64 11.41 3.38
CA ASP A 218 27.70 10.75 4.15
C ASP A 218 27.56 9.23 4.14
N LEU A 219 26.31 8.76 4.14
CA LEU A 219 25.92 7.37 4.03
C LEU A 219 24.66 7.26 3.18
N VAL A 220 24.62 6.27 2.32
CA VAL A 220 23.48 5.99 1.45
C VAL A 220 22.97 4.57 1.71
N ILE A 221 21.67 4.43 1.88
CA ILE A 221 20.97 3.14 1.93
C ILE A 221 20.17 3.01 0.65
N MET A 222 20.40 1.93 -0.10
CA MET A 222 19.60 1.55 -1.25
C MET A 222 18.66 0.41 -0.86
N TYR A 223 17.40 0.56 -1.19
CA TYR A 223 16.36 -0.47 -1.05
C TYR A 223 15.89 -0.87 -2.44
N ASP A 224 16.32 -2.02 -2.90
CA ASP A 224 16.10 -2.51 -4.26
C ASP A 224 15.19 -3.73 -4.25
N VAL A 225 14.02 -3.66 -4.84
CA VAL A 225 13.17 -4.84 -5.03
C VAL A 225 13.63 -5.59 -6.26
N ILE A 226 14.16 -6.79 -6.05
CA ILE A 226 14.76 -7.61 -7.12
C ILE A 226 13.78 -8.63 -7.71
N ARG A 227 12.79 -9.05 -6.95
CA ARG A 227 11.71 -9.95 -7.40
C ARG A 227 10.44 -9.65 -6.64
N ALA A 228 9.30 -9.65 -7.32
CA ALA A 228 7.98 -9.48 -6.70
C ALA A 228 7.03 -10.57 -7.17
N TYR A 229 6.21 -11.04 -6.22
CA TYR A 229 5.16 -12.02 -6.40
C TYR A 229 3.83 -11.42 -5.90
N SER A 230 2.75 -12.16 -6.02
CA SER A 230 1.43 -11.73 -5.56
C SER A 230 1.41 -11.34 -4.09
N ASP A 231 1.99 -12.14 -3.23
CA ASP A 231 1.93 -12.08 -1.77
C ASP A 231 3.25 -11.68 -1.09
N ASN A 232 4.38 -11.76 -1.79
CA ASN A 232 5.69 -11.44 -1.24
C ASN A 232 6.63 -10.84 -2.28
N TYR A 233 7.78 -10.34 -1.82
CA TYR A 233 8.87 -9.89 -2.67
C TYR A 233 10.23 -10.10 -2.00
N TRP A 234 11.27 -10.10 -2.82
CA TRP A 234 12.66 -10.08 -2.37
C TRP A 234 13.23 -8.69 -2.56
N ALA A 235 13.76 -8.13 -1.50
CA ALA A 235 14.48 -6.87 -1.52
C ALA A 235 15.96 -7.08 -1.15
N GLN A 236 16.82 -6.34 -1.81
CA GLN A 236 18.21 -6.15 -1.40
C GLN A 236 18.35 -4.79 -0.75
N VAL A 237 18.99 -4.76 0.40
CA VAL A 237 19.37 -3.53 1.09
C VAL A 237 20.88 -3.40 1.02
N SER A 238 21.37 -2.25 0.56
CA SER A 238 22.80 -1.95 0.50
C SER A 238 23.10 -0.67 1.26
N ILE A 239 24.04 -0.73 2.18
CA ILE A 239 24.48 0.39 3.02
C ILE A 239 25.88 0.77 2.54
N SER A 240 26.06 2.00 2.05
CA SER A 240 27.34 2.51 1.52
C SER A 240 27.78 3.74 2.29
N ILE A 241 29.03 3.75 2.77
CA ILE A 241 29.66 4.93 3.36
C ILE A 241 30.40 5.70 2.26
N HIS A 242 30.11 6.98 2.17
CA HIS A 242 30.77 7.90 1.21
C HIS A 242 31.64 8.92 1.93
N ASN A 243 31.32 9.26 3.16
CA ASN A 243 32.14 10.17 3.95
C ASN A 243 33.50 9.56 4.26
N PRO A 244 34.64 10.27 3.94
CA PRO A 244 35.95 9.74 4.19
C PRO A 244 36.30 9.52 5.67
N LEU A 245 35.59 10.17 6.57
CA LEU A 245 35.72 9.99 8.01
C LEU A 245 34.64 9.08 8.62
N GLY A 246 33.65 8.67 7.81
CA GLY A 246 32.58 7.79 8.22
C GLY A 246 33.09 6.38 8.45
N ARG A 247 32.76 5.79 9.61
CA ARG A 247 32.98 4.38 9.93
C ARG A 247 31.79 3.87 10.69
N LEU A 248 31.37 2.66 10.47
CA LEU A 248 30.38 1.96 11.27
C LEU A 248 30.97 0.67 11.82
N ASP A 249 30.76 0.44 13.10
CA ASP A 249 31.08 -0.80 13.79
C ASP A 249 29.81 -1.33 14.46
N LYS A 250 29.52 -2.63 14.27
CA LYS A 250 28.33 -3.28 14.78
C LYS A 250 27.06 -2.50 14.44
N TRP A 251 26.90 -2.17 13.16
CA TRP A 251 25.76 -1.38 12.73
C TRP A 251 24.43 -2.08 13.07
N GLN A 252 23.45 -1.26 13.40
CA GLN A 252 22.06 -1.65 13.57
C GLN A 252 21.22 -0.74 12.68
N LEU A 253 20.44 -1.37 11.81
CA LEU A 253 19.53 -0.69 10.89
C LEU A 253 18.10 -0.94 11.32
N SER A 254 17.30 0.09 11.47
CA SER A 254 15.87 -0.04 11.74
C SER A 254 15.07 0.84 10.80
N PHE A 255 13.84 0.43 10.54
CA PHE A 255 12.88 1.12 9.68
C PHE A 255 11.45 0.74 10.11
N ASP A 256 10.46 1.50 9.64
CA ASP A 256 9.06 1.25 9.92
C ASP A 256 8.38 0.68 8.68
N TRP A 257 7.73 -0.47 8.83
CA TRP A 257 6.80 -0.98 7.83
C TRP A 257 5.58 -0.08 7.72
N MET A 258 5.12 0.16 6.48
CA MET A 258 3.95 1.01 6.24
C MET A 258 2.63 0.24 6.35
N ARG A 259 2.67 -1.10 6.20
CA ARG A 259 1.49 -1.97 6.16
C ARG A 259 1.77 -3.23 6.95
N GLU A 260 1.89 -3.51 7.99
CA GLU A 260 2.07 -4.79 8.75
C GLU A 260 2.78 -5.90 7.94
N GLU A 261 3.66 -5.51 7.00
CA GLU A 261 4.56 -6.44 6.31
C GLU A 261 5.44 -7.14 7.34
N PHE A 262 5.92 -8.33 7.00
CA PHE A 262 6.80 -9.08 7.87
C PHE A 262 7.93 -9.78 7.10
N ILE A 263 9.03 -10.05 7.80
CA ILE A 263 10.22 -10.66 7.24
C ILE A 263 10.13 -12.17 7.40
N TYR A 264 9.97 -12.88 6.29
CA TYR A 264 9.96 -14.34 6.28
C TYR A 264 11.36 -14.93 6.33
N ALA A 265 12.27 -14.47 5.49
CA ALA A 265 13.63 -14.96 5.38
C ALA A 265 14.63 -13.82 5.12
N MET A 266 15.86 -14.02 5.55
CA MET A 266 16.97 -13.09 5.29
C MET A 266 18.24 -13.83 4.88
N ARG A 267 19.09 -13.12 4.15
CA ARG A 267 20.45 -13.53 3.80
C ARG A 267 21.40 -12.35 3.96
N GLY A 268 22.55 -12.55 4.53
CA GLY A 268 23.56 -11.50 4.74
C GLY A 268 23.37 -10.68 6.01
N ALA A 269 22.21 -10.77 6.65
CA ALA A 269 21.90 -10.09 7.90
C ALA A 269 20.85 -10.89 8.68
N TYR A 270 20.52 -10.42 9.89
CA TYR A 270 19.57 -11.08 10.77
C TYR A 270 18.81 -10.08 11.65
N PRO A 271 17.55 -10.31 12.01
CA PRO A 271 16.85 -9.48 12.98
C PRO A 271 17.53 -9.57 14.36
N TYR A 272 17.72 -8.44 15.01
CA TYR A 272 18.30 -8.40 16.35
C TYR A 272 17.48 -9.20 17.39
N VAL A 273 16.16 -9.13 17.24
CA VAL A 273 15.20 -9.92 17.99
C VAL A 273 14.40 -10.75 16.99
N VAL A 274 14.31 -12.07 17.26
CA VAL A 274 13.42 -12.97 16.52
C VAL A 274 12.14 -13.07 17.31
N ASP A 275 11.12 -12.36 16.89
CA ASP A 275 9.80 -12.39 17.51
C ASP A 275 8.72 -12.57 16.44
N THR A 276 7.96 -13.65 16.57
CA THR A 276 6.85 -14.00 15.69
C THR A 276 5.49 -13.93 16.40
N THR A 277 5.47 -13.47 17.64
CA THR A 277 4.26 -13.42 18.46
C THR A 277 3.22 -12.53 17.85
N ASP A 278 3.64 -11.34 17.37
CA ASP A 278 2.76 -10.37 16.71
C ASP A 278 2.10 -10.95 15.45
N CYS A 279 2.82 -11.78 14.67
CA CYS A 279 2.23 -12.44 13.52
C CYS A 279 1.20 -13.50 13.90
N ILE A 280 1.51 -14.38 14.84
CA ILE A 280 0.68 -15.54 15.17
C ILE A 280 -0.70 -15.09 15.66
N PHE A 281 -0.72 -14.10 16.53
CA PHE A 281 -1.96 -13.58 17.14
C PHE A 281 -2.54 -12.37 16.40
N GLY A 282 -1.81 -11.79 15.48
CA GLY A 282 -2.19 -10.62 14.72
C GLY A 282 -2.93 -10.91 13.42
N ARG A 283 -3.05 -9.87 12.60
CA ARG A 283 -3.70 -9.94 11.28
C ARG A 283 -2.95 -10.85 10.31
N GLN A 284 -1.63 -10.95 10.43
CA GLN A 284 -0.79 -11.79 9.60
C GLN A 284 -1.20 -13.27 9.73
N GLY A 285 -1.34 -13.78 10.96
CA GLY A 285 -1.80 -15.14 11.22
C GLY A 285 -3.25 -15.39 10.80
N GLN A 286 -4.10 -14.36 10.90
CA GLN A 286 -5.48 -14.45 10.42
C GLN A 286 -5.56 -14.54 8.90
N HIS A 287 -4.65 -13.87 8.19
CA HIS A 287 -4.60 -13.89 6.73
C HIS A 287 -3.90 -15.13 6.18
N TYR A 288 -2.68 -15.42 6.68
CA TYR A 288 -1.86 -16.54 6.23
C TYR A 288 -2.06 -17.79 7.11
N LYS A 289 -3.30 -18.26 7.21
CA LYS A 289 -3.69 -19.38 8.12
C LYS A 289 -2.90 -20.68 7.92
N GLU A 290 -2.40 -20.92 6.70
CA GLU A 290 -1.67 -22.13 6.35
C GLU A 290 -0.15 -21.95 6.44
N MET A 291 0.33 -20.75 6.78
CA MET A 291 1.76 -20.48 6.89
C MET A 291 2.31 -21.01 8.21
N ASP A 292 3.46 -21.68 8.12
CA ASP A 292 4.23 -22.06 9.31
C ASP A 292 5.04 -20.85 9.82
N PHE A 293 4.51 -20.17 10.82
CA PHE A 293 5.15 -19.02 11.43
C PHE A 293 6.43 -19.35 12.20
N SER A 294 6.75 -20.62 12.43
CA SER A 294 8.04 -21.00 13.01
C SER A 294 9.22 -20.71 12.06
N GLN A 295 8.96 -20.55 10.78
CA GLN A 295 9.95 -20.20 9.76
C GLN A 295 10.10 -18.68 9.55
N VAL A 296 9.18 -17.89 10.06
CA VAL A 296 9.19 -16.44 9.95
C VAL A 296 10.25 -15.86 10.89
N LEU A 297 11.02 -14.89 10.43
CA LEU A 297 12.11 -14.32 11.20
C LEU A 297 11.68 -13.16 12.10
N ASN A 298 10.81 -12.28 11.61
CA ASN A 298 10.43 -11.09 12.37
C ASN A 298 9.10 -10.51 11.89
N CYS A 299 8.24 -10.22 12.85
CA CYS A 299 6.90 -9.65 12.65
C CYS A 299 6.74 -8.25 13.24
N GLU A 300 7.80 -7.69 13.80
CA GLU A 300 7.75 -6.36 14.39
C GLU A 300 7.48 -5.30 13.30
N ARG A 301 6.61 -4.36 13.59
CA ARG A 301 6.39 -3.20 12.71
C ARG A 301 7.68 -2.37 12.51
N ARG A 302 8.58 -2.41 13.48
CA ARG A 302 9.87 -1.72 13.48
C ARG A 302 11.02 -2.68 13.72
N PRO A 303 11.38 -3.52 12.76
CA PRO A 303 12.48 -4.46 12.91
C PRO A 303 13.81 -3.74 13.06
N THR A 304 14.70 -4.32 13.85
CA THR A 304 16.10 -3.94 13.93
C THR A 304 16.97 -5.03 13.32
N ILE A 305 17.73 -4.70 12.30
CA ILE A 305 18.55 -5.62 11.52
C ILE A 305 20.02 -5.43 11.88
N VAL A 306 20.76 -6.54 11.97
CA VAL A 306 22.19 -6.55 12.27
C VAL A 306 22.94 -7.42 11.26
N ASP A 307 24.20 -7.10 11.02
CA ASP A 307 25.08 -7.88 10.14
C ASP A 307 25.47 -9.22 10.77
N LEU A 308 25.73 -10.21 9.92
CA LEU A 308 26.22 -11.51 10.33
C LEU A 308 27.74 -11.49 10.61
N PRO A 309 28.20 -12.37 11.51
CA PRO A 309 29.63 -12.52 11.75
C PRO A 309 30.34 -13.17 10.55
N PRO A 310 31.66 -12.94 10.37
CA PRO A 310 32.43 -13.48 9.25
C PRO A 310 32.39 -15.00 9.11
N THR A 311 32.15 -15.72 10.21
CA THR A 311 31.99 -17.17 10.23
C THR A 311 30.79 -17.67 9.41
N ARG A 312 29.80 -16.81 9.14
CA ARG A 312 28.63 -17.12 8.33
C ARG A 312 28.77 -16.79 6.85
N ALA A 313 29.87 -16.18 6.42
CA ALA A 313 30.08 -15.77 5.03
C ALA A 313 29.92 -16.92 4.02
N ASN A 314 30.32 -18.13 4.39
CA ASN A 314 30.22 -19.33 3.54
C ASN A 314 28.96 -20.18 3.81
N ASP A 315 28.08 -19.73 4.71
CA ASP A 315 26.83 -20.42 4.99
C ASP A 315 25.93 -20.41 3.73
N SER A 316 25.41 -21.59 3.35
CA SER A 316 24.64 -21.73 2.10
C SER A 316 23.26 -21.08 2.16
N ILE A 317 22.72 -20.88 3.36
CA ILE A 317 21.38 -20.30 3.58
C ILE A 317 21.50 -18.83 3.91
N LEU A 318 22.35 -18.47 4.87
CA LEU A 318 22.46 -17.11 5.42
C LEU A 318 23.55 -16.26 4.79
N GLY A 319 24.64 -16.88 4.32
CA GLY A 319 25.79 -16.20 3.70
C GLY A 319 25.70 -16.15 2.18
N ARG A 320 26.87 -16.08 1.54
CA ARG A 320 27.05 -16.01 0.07
C ARG A 320 26.37 -14.82 -0.60
N ILE A 321 26.23 -13.74 0.12
CA ILE A 321 25.79 -12.45 -0.41
C ILE A 321 27.02 -11.56 -0.61
N PRO A 322 27.16 -10.87 -1.75
CA PRO A 322 28.22 -9.88 -1.93
C PRO A 322 28.19 -8.84 -0.80
N PHE A 323 29.35 -8.45 -0.30
CA PHE A 323 29.54 -7.46 0.75
C PHE A 323 28.96 -7.80 2.13
N CYS A 324 28.61 -9.04 2.38
CA CYS A 324 28.05 -9.50 3.65
C CYS A 324 29.12 -9.89 4.66
N CYS A 325 28.65 -10.02 5.91
CA CYS A 325 29.21 -10.83 6.97
C CYS A 325 30.52 -10.29 7.55
N ARG A 326 30.48 -9.05 8.04
CA ARG A 326 31.63 -8.36 8.64
C ARG A 326 31.39 -7.92 10.08
N ASN A 327 30.41 -8.53 10.75
CA ASN A 327 30.03 -8.17 12.11
C ASN A 327 29.66 -6.69 12.27
N GLY A 328 29.05 -6.12 11.21
CA GLY A 328 28.61 -4.73 11.18
C GLY A 328 29.71 -3.69 10.95
N THR A 329 30.87 -4.09 10.45
CA THR A 329 31.94 -3.15 10.15
C THR A 329 31.85 -2.70 8.70
N ILE A 330 31.71 -1.38 8.50
CA ILE A 330 31.81 -0.70 7.20
C ILE A 330 32.86 0.40 7.33
N LEU A 331 33.85 0.38 6.45
CA LEU A 331 34.97 1.31 6.48
C LEU A 331 34.79 2.44 5.47
N PRO A 332 35.41 3.62 5.72
CA PRO A 332 35.47 4.67 4.71
C PRO A 332 36.16 4.19 3.42
N PRO A 333 35.70 4.66 2.24
CA PRO A 333 36.30 4.24 0.98
C PRO A 333 37.79 4.59 0.85
N LEU A 334 38.28 5.60 1.55
CA LEU A 334 39.73 5.92 1.60
C LEU A 334 40.55 4.88 2.37
N MET A 335 39.93 4.16 3.32
CA MET A 335 40.62 3.08 4.04
C MET A 335 40.60 1.78 3.24
N ASP A 336 39.44 1.34 2.81
CA ASP A 336 39.26 0.12 2.03
C ASP A 336 37.96 0.20 1.21
N PRO A 337 38.05 0.52 -0.09
CA PRO A 337 36.84 0.61 -0.94
C PRO A 337 36.06 -0.70 -0.99
N SER A 338 36.70 -1.85 -0.84
CA SER A 338 36.02 -3.15 -0.85
C SER A 338 35.17 -3.40 0.40
N LYS A 339 35.40 -2.63 1.46
CA LYS A 339 34.70 -2.71 2.74
C LYS A 339 33.81 -1.50 3.03
N SER A 340 33.63 -0.61 2.03
CA SER A 340 32.78 0.57 2.17
C SER A 340 31.28 0.30 1.97
N ILE A 341 30.91 -0.92 1.60
CA ILE A 341 29.53 -1.36 1.35
C ILE A 341 29.24 -2.60 2.18
N SER A 342 28.03 -2.66 2.75
CA SER A 342 27.44 -3.88 3.31
C SER A 342 26.08 -4.13 2.65
N SER A 343 25.75 -5.39 2.33
CA SER A 343 24.48 -5.71 1.68
C SER A 343 23.86 -6.96 2.30
N PHE A 344 22.52 -6.99 2.27
CA PHE A 344 21.76 -8.16 2.65
C PHE A 344 20.46 -8.24 1.84
N ASN A 345 19.87 -9.43 1.78
CA ASN A 345 18.58 -9.67 1.12
C ASN A 345 17.56 -10.10 2.15
N MET A 346 16.30 -9.70 1.92
CA MET A 346 15.17 -10.12 2.74
C MET A 346 13.97 -10.48 1.87
N GLN A 347 13.25 -11.51 2.28
CA GLN A 347 11.95 -11.87 1.74
C GLN A 347 10.89 -11.28 2.65
N VAL A 348 10.05 -10.45 2.07
CA VAL A 348 9.01 -9.68 2.76
C VAL A 348 7.66 -10.13 2.27
N TYR A 349 6.79 -10.52 3.18
CA TYR A 349 5.39 -10.83 2.88
C TYR A 349 4.55 -9.58 3.02
N LYS A 350 3.70 -9.38 2.02
CA LYS A 350 2.76 -8.26 1.93
C LYS A 350 1.49 -8.57 2.70
N MET A 351 0.83 -7.53 3.16
CA MET A 351 -0.50 -7.63 3.78
C MET A 351 -1.54 -6.90 2.93
N PRO A 352 -2.82 -7.28 3.00
CA PRO A 352 -3.88 -6.49 2.38
C PRO A 352 -3.83 -5.02 2.85
N PRO A 353 -4.05 -4.04 1.96
CA PRO A 353 -4.59 -4.15 0.59
C PRO A 353 -3.53 -4.30 -0.52
N ASP A 354 -2.25 -4.49 -0.18
CA ASP A 354 -1.15 -4.42 -1.15
C ASP A 354 -0.84 -5.77 -1.84
N LEU A 355 -1.69 -6.78 -1.67
CA LEU A 355 -1.60 -8.02 -2.42
C LEU A 355 -1.87 -7.77 -3.91
N ASN A 356 -1.11 -8.47 -4.76
CA ASN A 356 -1.17 -8.33 -6.23
C ASN A 356 -0.82 -6.94 -6.79
N ARG A 357 -0.42 -5.98 -5.95
CA ARG A 357 0.02 -4.67 -6.44
C ARG A 357 1.40 -4.75 -7.07
N THR A 358 1.54 -4.11 -8.21
CA THR A 358 2.83 -3.88 -8.87
C THR A 358 3.59 -2.73 -8.22
N GLU A 359 2.87 -1.75 -7.67
CA GLU A 359 3.46 -0.64 -6.93
C GLU A 359 3.74 -1.05 -5.49
N LEU A 360 5.00 -0.98 -5.11
CA LEU A 360 5.48 -1.30 -3.78
C LEU A 360 5.77 -0.01 -3.02
N VAL A 361 5.46 -0.01 -1.73
CA VAL A 361 5.75 1.11 -0.83
C VAL A 361 7.01 0.78 -0.04
N PRO A 362 8.04 1.65 -0.05
CA PRO A 362 9.26 1.40 0.71
C PRO A 362 9.01 1.61 2.20
N PRO A 363 9.74 0.90 3.09
CA PRO A 363 9.76 1.22 4.50
C PRO A 363 10.16 2.67 4.75
N GLN A 364 9.68 3.24 5.85
CA GLN A 364 9.92 4.64 6.22
C GLN A 364 10.73 4.74 7.52
N ASN A 365 11.05 5.97 7.93
CA ASN A 365 11.70 6.26 9.22
C ASN A 365 13.00 5.47 9.45
N TRP A 366 13.83 5.40 8.41
CA TRP A 366 15.10 4.71 8.44
C TRP A 366 16.04 5.30 9.48
N LYS A 367 16.67 4.45 10.26
CA LYS A 367 17.66 4.82 11.27
C LYS A 367 18.82 3.84 11.23
N ILE A 368 20.02 4.36 11.25
CA ILE A 368 21.23 3.55 11.34
C ILE A 368 22.10 4.07 12.48
N LYS A 369 22.62 3.16 13.28
CA LYS A 369 23.53 3.46 14.37
C LYS A 369 24.64 2.41 14.43
N GLY A 370 25.80 2.79 14.94
CA GLY A 370 26.89 1.89 15.23
C GLY A 370 27.33 2.01 16.69
N ALA A 371 28.18 1.10 17.16
CA ALA A 371 28.80 1.19 18.47
C ALA A 371 29.90 2.26 18.43
N MET A 372 29.78 3.32 19.19
CA MET A 372 30.75 4.42 19.31
C MET A 372 31.02 5.18 18.00
N ASN A 373 30.11 5.18 17.07
CA ASN A 373 30.22 5.89 15.79
C ASN A 373 29.38 7.18 15.81
N PRO A 374 29.59 8.10 14.86
CA PRO A 374 28.76 9.27 14.73
C PRO A 374 27.29 8.89 14.55
N GLU A 375 26.42 9.73 15.05
CA GLU A 375 24.98 9.59 14.79
C GLU A 375 24.67 10.04 13.38
N TYR A 376 23.81 9.27 12.71
CA TYR A 376 23.32 9.58 11.38
C TYR A 376 21.86 9.97 11.45
N GLU A 377 21.51 11.04 10.77
CA GLU A 377 20.14 11.43 10.53
C GLU A 377 19.78 11.09 9.08
N CYS A 378 18.75 10.28 8.90
CA CYS A 378 18.34 9.79 7.60
C CYS A 378 17.09 10.52 7.11
N GLY A 379 17.08 10.88 5.83
CA GLY A 379 15.93 11.44 5.14
C GLY A 379 14.88 10.38 4.79
N SER A 380 13.81 10.84 4.16
CA SER A 380 12.78 9.94 3.61
C SER A 380 13.30 9.20 2.37
N PRO A 381 12.83 7.97 2.09
CA PRO A 381 13.18 7.26 0.87
C PRO A 381 12.64 8.00 -0.35
N ILE A 382 13.48 8.20 -1.35
CA ILE A 382 13.12 8.77 -2.65
C ILE A 382 13.18 7.69 -3.72
N ARG A 383 12.24 7.72 -4.67
CA ARG A 383 12.23 6.81 -5.82
C ARG A 383 13.35 7.21 -6.77
N VAL A 384 14.20 6.26 -7.13
CA VAL A 384 15.32 6.50 -8.05
C VAL A 384 15.29 5.50 -9.20
N THR A 385 16.08 5.77 -10.25
CA THR A 385 16.22 4.83 -11.37
C THR A 385 16.63 3.45 -10.86
N PRO A 386 16.03 2.36 -11.38
CA PRO A 386 16.32 0.99 -10.96
C PRO A 386 17.82 0.66 -10.97
N SER A 387 18.27 0.04 -9.88
CA SER A 387 19.66 -0.42 -9.75
C SER A 387 19.90 -1.59 -10.69
N GLN A 388 21.14 -1.67 -11.22
CA GLN A 388 21.57 -2.76 -12.08
C GLN A 388 22.43 -3.73 -11.27
N PHE A 389 22.14 -5.02 -11.39
CA PHE A 389 22.89 -6.09 -10.75
C PHE A 389 23.58 -6.95 -11.80
N PRO A 390 24.84 -7.31 -11.62
CA PRO A 390 25.53 -8.23 -12.52
C PRO A 390 24.84 -9.61 -12.47
N ASP A 391 24.83 -10.29 -13.61
CA ASP A 391 24.29 -11.64 -13.69
C ASP A 391 25.10 -12.58 -12.78
N PRO A 392 24.43 -13.36 -11.89
CA PRO A 392 25.11 -14.32 -11.01
C PRO A 392 25.91 -15.39 -11.76
N SER A 393 25.60 -15.66 -13.03
CA SER A 393 26.32 -16.60 -13.88
C SER A 393 27.60 -16.04 -14.47
N GLY A 394 27.90 -14.73 -14.27
CA GLY A 394 29.06 -14.05 -14.83
C GLY A 394 28.93 -13.68 -16.31
N LEU A 395 27.76 -13.82 -16.89
CA LEU A 395 27.48 -13.33 -18.23
C LEU A 395 27.47 -11.78 -18.25
N PRO A 396 27.79 -11.15 -19.39
CA PRO A 396 27.81 -9.70 -19.52
C PRO A 396 26.39 -9.09 -19.60
N SER A 397 25.44 -9.69 -18.90
CA SER A 397 24.08 -9.20 -18.75
C SER A 397 23.89 -8.60 -17.36
N ALA A 398 23.07 -7.58 -17.26
CA ALA A 398 22.67 -6.99 -15.99
C ALA A 398 21.17 -7.16 -15.80
N THR A 399 20.77 -7.50 -14.61
CA THR A 399 19.35 -7.56 -14.22
C THR A 399 19.00 -6.28 -13.48
N ALA A 400 18.00 -5.56 -13.95
CA ALA A 400 17.49 -4.38 -13.25
C ALA A 400 16.59 -4.79 -12.08
N SER A 401 16.63 -4.02 -10.99
CA SER A 401 15.60 -4.09 -9.95
C SER A 401 14.23 -3.70 -10.53
N ILE A 402 13.17 -4.22 -9.94
CA ILE A 402 11.79 -3.84 -10.28
C ILE A 402 11.52 -2.41 -9.78
N ALA A 403 12.07 -2.09 -8.61
CA ALA A 403 11.92 -0.80 -7.97
C ALA A 403 13.13 -0.50 -7.09
N SER A 404 13.54 0.77 -7.04
CA SER A 404 14.66 1.23 -6.22
C SER A 404 14.31 2.51 -5.47
N TRP A 405 14.65 2.53 -4.20
CA TRP A 405 14.58 3.74 -3.37
C TRP A 405 15.91 3.99 -2.72
N GLN A 406 16.22 5.26 -2.59
CA GLN A 406 17.44 5.75 -1.94
C GLN A 406 17.06 6.50 -0.66
N VAL A 407 17.77 6.21 0.42
CA VAL A 407 17.75 6.96 1.67
C VAL A 407 19.12 7.55 1.90
N VAL A 408 19.19 8.85 2.05
CA VAL A 408 20.43 9.58 2.33
C VAL A 408 20.50 9.89 3.81
N CYS A 409 21.62 9.54 4.43
CA CYS A 409 21.87 9.81 5.83
C CYS A 409 23.13 10.66 5.96
N ASN A 410 23.05 11.71 6.78
CA ASN A 410 24.17 12.60 7.04
C ASN A 410 24.56 12.55 8.51
N ILE A 411 25.85 12.72 8.78
CA ILE A 411 26.39 12.76 10.12
C ILE A 411 25.87 14.02 10.82
N THR A 412 25.20 13.83 11.95
CA THR A 412 24.79 14.95 12.79
C THR A 412 25.96 15.35 13.67
N GLN A 413 26.38 16.62 13.59
CA GLN A 413 27.33 17.16 14.55
C GLN A 413 26.66 17.23 15.91
N SER A 414 27.14 16.42 16.85
CA SER A 414 26.75 16.58 18.24
C SER A 414 27.03 18.02 18.67
N LYS A 415 26.02 18.74 19.18
CA LYS A 415 26.17 20.11 19.73
C LYS A 415 27.12 20.17 20.94
N GLN A 416 27.61 19.03 21.41
CA GLN A 416 28.60 18.86 22.45
C GLN A 416 29.76 17.98 21.94
N ALA A 417 30.46 18.46 20.92
CA ALA A 417 31.71 17.84 20.50
C ALA A 417 32.83 18.22 21.51
N VAL A 418 32.89 17.50 22.59
CA VAL A 418 34.13 17.43 23.37
C VAL A 418 35.06 16.51 22.55
N PRO A 419 36.23 17.00 22.09
CA PRO A 419 37.13 16.14 21.35
C PRO A 419 37.61 15.00 22.24
N ARG A 420 37.33 13.76 21.80
CA ARG A 420 37.65 12.55 22.59
C ARG A 420 39.04 12.02 22.35
N CYS A 421 39.61 12.30 21.20
CA CYS A 421 41.03 12.02 20.91
C CYS A 421 41.59 12.85 19.74
N CYS A 422 42.89 13.10 19.72
CA CYS A 422 43.61 13.66 18.60
C CYS A 422 44.52 12.58 18.06
N VAL A 423 44.38 12.25 16.78
CA VAL A 423 45.25 11.28 16.10
C VAL A 423 45.98 11.95 14.93
N SER A 424 47.22 11.58 14.70
CA SER A 424 47.91 12.02 13.52
C SER A 424 47.32 11.38 12.26
N TYR A 425 47.54 12.00 11.11
CA TYR A 425 47.10 11.45 9.82
C TYR A 425 47.60 10.02 9.57
N SER A 426 48.82 9.71 10.00
CA SER A 426 49.39 8.37 9.92
C SER A 426 48.68 7.36 10.80
N ALA A 427 48.20 7.75 11.97
CA ALA A 427 47.45 6.90 12.87
C ALA A 427 46.02 6.69 12.41
N PHE A 428 45.45 7.63 11.68
CA PHE A 428 44.11 7.48 11.10
C PHE A 428 44.01 6.27 10.13
N PHE A 429 45.06 5.97 9.42
CA PHE A 429 45.13 4.83 8.48
C PHE A 429 45.61 3.52 9.12
N ASN A 430 45.94 3.51 10.38
CA ASN A 430 46.44 2.34 11.07
C ASN A 430 45.74 2.16 12.42
N ASP A 431 44.63 1.43 12.41
CA ASP A 431 43.83 1.13 13.57
C ASP A 431 44.59 0.45 14.70
N SER A 432 45.68 -0.30 14.36
CA SER A 432 46.49 -1.01 15.34
C SER A 432 47.47 -0.10 16.09
N ALA A 433 47.73 1.11 15.58
CA ALA A 433 48.64 2.06 16.23
C ALA A 433 47.94 2.87 17.34
N ILE A 434 46.64 3.14 17.17
CA ILE A 434 45.82 3.82 18.17
C ILE A 434 44.45 3.14 18.25
N PRO A 435 44.13 2.48 19.35
CA PRO A 435 42.81 1.84 19.54
C PRO A 435 41.73 2.91 19.81
N CYS A 436 41.49 3.78 18.84
CA CYS A 436 40.49 4.82 18.90
C CYS A 436 39.42 4.57 17.81
N ASN A 437 38.19 4.37 18.20
CA ASN A 437 37.10 4.10 17.27
C ASN A 437 36.57 5.38 16.59
N THR A 438 37.03 6.54 16.98
CA THR A 438 36.65 7.83 16.38
C THR A 438 37.91 8.54 15.89
N CYS A 439 38.02 8.73 14.60
CA CYS A 439 39.22 9.22 13.96
C CYS A 439 39.25 10.70 13.63
N ALA A 440 38.23 11.48 14.03
CA ALA A 440 38.23 12.92 13.81
C ALA A 440 38.14 13.66 15.15
N CYS A 441 39.17 14.40 15.43
CA CYS A 441 39.18 15.34 16.53
C CYS A 441 38.93 16.74 16.01
N GLY A 442 37.77 17.30 16.29
CA GLY A 442 37.61 18.76 16.22
C GLY A 442 38.10 19.38 17.50
N CYS A 443 39.15 20.22 17.47
CA CYS A 443 39.41 21.12 18.57
C CYS A 443 38.34 22.22 18.53
N ASN A 444 37.64 22.43 19.65
CA ASN A 444 36.78 23.57 19.78
C ASN A 444 37.55 24.88 19.51
N SER A 445 36.90 25.82 18.87
CA SER A 445 37.43 27.10 18.40
C SER A 445 38.01 28.01 19.51
N ASN A 446 38.34 27.45 20.67
CA ASN A 446 39.00 28.17 21.74
C ASN A 446 40.52 27.91 21.62
N PRO A 447 41.33 28.89 21.12
CA PRO A 447 42.72 28.69 20.81
C PRO A 447 43.61 28.40 22.01
N SER A 448 43.09 28.35 23.23
CA SER A 448 43.83 28.10 24.47
C SER A 448 43.69 26.66 25.01
N GLN A 449 42.87 25.83 24.41
CA GLN A 449 42.77 24.42 24.80
C GLN A 449 43.50 23.56 23.80
N THR A 450 44.73 23.24 24.03
CA THR A 450 45.39 22.11 23.42
C THR A 450 44.61 20.87 23.80
N CYS A 451 44.21 20.10 22.79
CA CYS A 451 43.65 18.77 23.01
C CYS A 451 44.72 17.97 23.79
N SER A 452 44.49 17.72 25.07
CA SER A 452 45.36 16.85 25.85
C SER A 452 44.98 15.38 25.57
N ALA A 453 45.95 14.55 25.35
CA ALA A 453 45.77 13.12 25.09
C ALA A 453 45.29 12.34 26.33
N THR A 454 44.81 12.98 27.35
CA THR A 454 44.46 12.42 28.66
C THR A 454 42.99 12.63 29.07
N GLU A 455 42.13 13.06 28.16
CA GLU A 455 40.67 13.13 28.44
C GLU A 455 39.84 12.34 27.46
#